data_29c3c9149ca144694c6b37ccff99cde9
#
_entry.id   29c3c9149ca144694c6b37ccff99cde9
#
_cell.length_a   1.000
_cell.length_b   1.000
_cell.length_c   1.000
_cell.angle_alpha   90.00
_cell.angle_beta   90.00
_cell.angle_gamma   90.00
#
_symmetry.space_group_name_H-M   'P 1'
#
loop_
_entity.id
_entity.type
_entity.pdbx_description
1 polymer ?
#
loop_
_entity_poly.entity_id
_entity_poly.type
_entity_poly.pdbx_seq_one_letter_code
_entity_poly.pdbx_strand_id
1 'polypeptide(L)'
;MTLRDLIDSVSLADYVAQYATLQQRGREYWCESPINPNDRNPSFSIDPEQNVFCDFSSNTSGNVLNFIMAYDHCKFPEAVEKLKTWANIKDEVVYSTAPIVKTLRQFKSGHSTHKSEHSIMGENELRLYDVRSFPFWEDEGILSETALRWRCGVDRYNQCLTIPIYDQDGNVINILCRTLVENASQFGIPKYIYRKKLGTVDFFWGWYQHQFDIVDKHQVILVEGCKSVMKLEQWGYDNAVAVLTSHLGDHQLPILVQSGCDVVVMFDHDVDPYKDENLQRLKRFCRVYICRDKDGLTSEKDSPCDCGRDVFEKILANKKILR
;
A
#
# COMPACT_ATOMS: atom_id res chain seq x y z
N MET A 1 21.24 -11.79 -5.77
CA MET A 1 20.93 -10.66 -4.87
C MET A 1 19.43 -10.39 -4.99
N THR A 2 18.70 -10.22 -3.89
CA THR A 2 17.29 -9.81 -3.95
C THR A 2 17.19 -8.30 -4.19
N LEU A 3 16.00 -7.84 -4.57
CA LEU A 3 15.74 -6.40 -4.72
C LEU A 3 15.93 -5.66 -3.37
N ARG A 4 15.53 -6.29 -2.28
CA ARG A 4 15.69 -5.72 -0.94
C ARG A 4 17.16 -5.59 -0.57
N ASP A 5 17.98 -6.61 -0.83
CA ASP A 5 19.43 -6.54 -0.61
C ASP A 5 20.06 -5.37 -1.38
N LEU A 6 19.58 -5.09 -2.60
CA LEU A 6 20.03 -3.95 -3.39
C LEU A 6 19.64 -2.62 -2.73
N ILE A 7 18.38 -2.47 -2.32
CA ILE A 7 17.88 -1.25 -1.66
C ILE A 7 18.62 -1.01 -0.35
N ASP A 8 18.76 -2.05 0.47
CA ASP A 8 19.38 -1.97 1.80
C ASP A 8 20.90 -1.77 1.70
N SER A 9 21.52 -2.12 0.57
CA SER A 9 22.95 -1.90 0.32
C SER A 9 23.32 -0.45 0.00
N VAL A 10 22.32 0.40 -0.27
CA VAL A 10 22.51 1.79 -0.68
C VAL A 10 21.95 2.74 0.37
N SER A 11 22.80 3.64 0.87
CA SER A 11 22.37 4.76 1.69
C SER A 11 21.62 5.77 0.82
N LEU A 12 20.35 6.01 1.13
CA LEU A 12 19.56 7.03 0.44
C LEU A 12 20.16 8.42 0.62
N ALA A 13 20.70 8.73 1.80
CA ALA A 13 21.34 10.01 2.05
C ALA A 13 22.57 10.22 1.12
N ASP A 14 23.41 9.19 0.96
CA ASP A 14 24.59 9.27 0.07
C ASP A 14 24.15 9.37 -1.40
N TYR A 15 23.06 8.69 -1.77
CA TYR A 15 22.53 8.79 -3.11
C TYR A 15 22.00 10.20 -3.41
N VAL A 16 21.20 10.77 -2.51
CA VAL A 16 20.59 12.10 -2.66
C VAL A 16 21.63 13.22 -2.55
N ALA A 17 22.72 13.02 -1.80
CA ALA A 17 23.81 14.02 -1.68
C ALA A 17 24.47 14.38 -3.02
N GLN A 18 24.27 13.58 -4.08
CA GLN A 18 24.74 13.91 -5.44
C GLN A 18 23.89 15.04 -6.09
N TYR A 19 22.66 15.24 -5.61
CA TYR A 19 21.67 16.14 -6.20
C TYR A 19 21.33 17.34 -5.32
N ALA A 20 21.56 17.22 -4.01
CA ALA A 20 21.23 18.27 -3.04
C ALA A 20 22.22 18.31 -1.86
N THR A 21 22.37 19.50 -1.28
CA THR A 21 23.19 19.67 -0.07
C THR A 21 22.34 19.34 1.15
N LEU A 22 22.65 18.24 1.81
CA LEU A 22 21.93 17.76 2.98
C LEU A 22 22.40 18.48 4.26
N GLN A 23 21.45 18.91 5.07
CA GLN A 23 21.68 19.52 6.39
C GLN A 23 21.11 18.60 7.46
N GLN A 24 21.94 18.19 8.42
CA GLN A 24 21.47 17.37 9.52
C GLN A 24 20.60 18.19 10.49
N ARG A 25 19.40 17.68 10.79
CA ARG A 25 18.47 18.23 11.78
C ARG A 25 18.00 17.11 12.71
N GLY A 26 18.57 17.06 13.89
CA GLY A 26 18.31 15.94 14.80
C GLY A 26 18.82 14.62 14.23
N ARG A 27 17.94 13.65 14.04
CA ARG A 27 18.28 12.33 13.48
C ARG A 27 18.14 12.29 11.95
N GLU A 28 17.50 13.27 11.34
CA GLU A 28 17.18 13.31 9.92
C GLU A 28 18.12 14.26 9.15
N TYR A 29 18.19 14.04 7.83
CA TYR A 29 18.79 14.98 6.90
C TYR A 29 17.69 15.75 6.16
N TRP A 30 17.92 17.05 5.94
CA TRP A 30 16.96 17.95 5.30
C TRP A 30 17.61 18.74 4.16
N CYS A 31 16.85 18.98 3.08
CA CYS A 31 17.26 19.86 1.98
C CYS A 31 16.04 20.46 1.27
N GLU A 32 16.27 21.41 0.34
CA GLU A 32 15.29 21.75 -0.67
C GLU A 32 14.99 20.52 -1.52
N SER A 33 13.76 20.39 -2.01
CA SER A 33 13.37 19.20 -2.76
C SER A 33 14.14 19.06 -4.06
N PRO A 34 14.90 17.97 -4.27
CA PRO A 34 15.49 17.66 -5.56
C PRO A 34 14.43 17.30 -6.62
N ILE A 35 13.29 16.79 -6.19
CA ILE A 35 12.20 16.33 -7.06
C ILE A 35 11.38 17.51 -7.58
N ASN A 36 11.21 18.57 -6.77
CA ASN A 36 10.48 19.76 -7.14
C ASN A 36 11.45 20.96 -7.36
N PRO A 37 11.83 21.28 -8.60
CA PRO A 37 12.80 22.34 -8.87
C PRO A 37 12.33 23.75 -8.51
N ASN A 38 11.05 23.93 -8.19
CA ASN A 38 10.49 25.20 -7.75
C ASN A 38 10.49 25.38 -6.23
N ASP A 39 10.87 24.35 -5.48
CA ASP A 39 10.98 24.43 -4.03
C ASP A 39 12.17 25.32 -3.61
N ARG A 40 11.93 26.13 -2.59
CA ARG A 40 12.94 27.04 -2.01
C ARG A 40 13.00 26.89 -0.50
N ASN A 41 12.33 25.89 0.05
CA ASN A 41 12.28 25.61 1.46
C ASN A 41 12.86 24.21 1.73
N PRO A 42 13.45 23.98 2.88
CA PRO A 42 13.86 22.62 3.26
C PRO A 42 12.63 21.74 3.52
N SER A 43 12.09 21.17 2.47
CA SER A 43 10.87 20.35 2.47
C SER A 43 11.12 18.88 2.17
N PHE A 44 12.36 18.49 1.91
CA PHE A 44 12.77 17.11 1.68
C PHE A 44 13.52 16.60 2.90
N SER A 45 13.02 15.55 3.55
CA SER A 45 13.65 14.90 4.69
C SER A 45 14.04 13.46 4.37
N ILE A 46 15.14 13.00 4.96
CA ILE A 46 15.61 11.61 4.89
C ILE A 46 15.77 11.09 6.31
N ASP A 47 15.14 9.98 6.61
CA ASP A 47 15.40 9.16 7.79
C ASP A 47 16.51 8.15 7.46
N PRO A 48 17.75 8.29 7.98
CA PRO A 48 18.84 7.39 7.66
C PRO A 48 18.72 6.02 8.35
N GLU A 49 17.97 5.91 9.46
CA GLU A 49 17.77 4.63 10.16
C GLU A 49 16.81 3.74 9.38
N GLN A 50 15.74 4.33 8.82
CA GLN A 50 14.76 3.61 8.00
C GLN A 50 15.12 3.59 6.51
N ASN A 51 16.12 4.36 6.10
CA ASN A 51 16.56 4.51 4.72
C ASN A 51 15.44 4.97 3.75
N VAL A 52 14.61 5.91 4.21
CA VAL A 52 13.46 6.46 3.47
C VAL A 52 13.50 7.98 3.43
N PHE A 53 12.80 8.56 2.45
CA PHE A 53 12.60 10.01 2.35
C PHE A 53 11.13 10.38 2.42
N CYS A 54 10.89 11.65 2.77
CA CYS A 54 9.60 12.32 2.61
C CYS A 54 9.83 13.70 1.99
N ASP A 55 9.24 13.94 0.84
CA ASP A 55 9.23 15.24 0.17
C ASP A 55 7.86 15.91 0.34
N PHE A 56 7.80 16.90 1.20
CA PHE A 56 6.57 17.64 1.50
C PHE A 56 6.17 18.59 0.38
N SER A 57 7.09 18.98 -0.51
CA SER A 57 6.81 19.90 -1.63
C SER A 57 6.20 19.20 -2.83
N SER A 58 6.64 17.97 -3.14
CA SER A 58 6.10 17.14 -4.22
C SER A 58 5.12 16.08 -3.71
N ASN A 59 5.01 15.93 -2.39
CA ASN A 59 4.20 14.92 -1.72
C ASN A 59 4.57 13.49 -2.12
N THR A 60 5.87 13.26 -2.29
CA THR A 60 6.44 11.97 -2.66
C THR A 60 7.23 11.42 -1.47
N SER A 61 7.15 10.13 -1.24
CA SER A 61 7.92 9.46 -0.17
C SER A 61 8.29 8.04 -0.58
N GLY A 62 9.26 7.45 0.11
CA GLY A 62 9.66 6.07 -0.11
C GLY A 62 11.16 5.83 0.02
N ASN A 63 11.64 4.74 -0.55
CA ASN A 63 13.05 4.35 -0.56
C ASN A 63 13.83 4.96 -1.75
N VAL A 64 15.08 4.54 -1.92
CA VAL A 64 15.96 5.05 -2.98
C VAL A 64 15.40 4.81 -4.40
N LEU A 65 14.68 3.71 -4.64
CA LEU A 65 14.07 3.47 -5.97
C LEU A 65 12.91 4.42 -6.24
N ASN A 66 12.09 4.70 -5.22
CA ASN A 66 11.03 5.71 -5.34
C ASN A 66 11.60 7.10 -5.63
N PHE A 67 12.74 7.44 -4.99
CA PHE A 67 13.46 8.68 -5.27
C PHE A 67 13.93 8.73 -6.74
N ILE A 68 14.61 7.68 -7.22
CA ILE A 68 15.10 7.63 -8.61
C ILE A 68 13.96 7.76 -9.61
N MET A 69 12.86 7.03 -9.39
CA MET A 69 11.69 7.09 -10.27
C MET A 69 11.07 8.48 -10.31
N ALA A 70 10.96 9.15 -9.17
CA ALA A 70 10.39 10.49 -9.07
C ALA A 70 11.32 11.56 -9.65
N TYR A 71 12.62 11.50 -9.34
CA TYR A 71 13.62 12.46 -9.79
C TYR A 71 13.90 12.38 -11.30
N ASP A 72 14.09 11.17 -11.81
CA ASP A 72 14.43 10.91 -13.21
C ASP A 72 13.21 10.72 -14.12
N HIS A 73 11.99 10.74 -13.57
CA HIS A 73 10.74 10.44 -14.28
C HIS A 73 10.81 9.12 -15.05
N CYS A 74 11.47 8.11 -14.48
CA CYS A 74 11.71 6.83 -15.12
C CYS A 74 10.86 5.70 -14.53
N LYS A 75 10.78 4.59 -15.28
CA LYS A 75 10.07 3.39 -14.83
C LYS A 75 10.93 2.56 -13.89
N PHE A 76 10.28 1.70 -13.10
CA PHE A 76 10.93 0.87 -12.11
C PHE A 76 12.13 0.04 -12.63
N PRO A 77 12.08 -0.68 -13.77
CA PRO A 77 13.23 -1.42 -14.26
C PRO A 77 14.44 -0.51 -14.55
N GLU A 78 14.20 0.69 -15.03
CA GLU A 78 15.26 1.68 -15.30
C GLU A 78 15.86 2.21 -13.99
N ALA A 79 15.02 2.42 -12.97
CA ALA A 79 15.48 2.83 -11.64
C ALA A 79 16.38 1.76 -10.99
N VAL A 80 16.01 0.48 -11.12
CA VAL A 80 16.81 -0.65 -10.63
C VAL A 80 18.18 -0.69 -11.33
N GLU A 81 18.23 -0.57 -12.65
CA GLU A 81 19.50 -0.56 -13.38
C GLU A 81 20.38 0.66 -13.04
N LYS A 82 19.80 1.83 -12.81
CA LYS A 82 20.51 3.01 -12.33
C LYS A 82 21.10 2.77 -10.93
N LEU A 83 20.30 2.21 -10.04
CA LEU A 83 20.75 1.90 -8.67
C LEU A 83 21.88 0.86 -8.66
N LYS A 84 21.77 -0.21 -9.46
CA LYS A 84 22.82 -1.21 -9.66
C LYS A 84 24.12 -0.56 -10.17
N THR A 85 24.00 0.32 -11.15
CA THR A 85 25.15 1.03 -11.73
C THR A 85 25.82 1.90 -10.68
N TRP A 86 25.07 2.64 -9.90
CA TRP A 86 25.58 3.49 -8.83
C TRP A 86 26.26 2.67 -7.73
N ALA A 87 25.66 1.56 -7.31
CA ALA A 87 26.19 0.64 -6.31
C ALA A 87 27.35 -0.24 -6.83
N ASN A 88 27.69 -0.14 -8.11
CA ASN A 88 28.68 -0.98 -8.81
C ASN A 88 28.41 -2.48 -8.66
N ILE A 89 27.14 -2.86 -8.67
CA ILE A 89 26.67 -4.25 -8.54
C ILE A 89 26.54 -4.84 -9.94
N LYS A 90 27.31 -5.92 -10.20
CA LYS A 90 27.31 -6.66 -11.47
C LYS A 90 26.38 -7.89 -11.42
N ASP A 91 25.98 -8.30 -10.24
CA ASP A 91 25.11 -9.45 -10.05
C ASP A 91 23.72 -9.21 -10.65
N GLU A 92 23.12 -10.30 -11.12
CA GLU A 92 21.72 -10.26 -11.56
C GLU A 92 20.83 -10.06 -10.31
N VAL A 93 20.07 -8.97 -10.31
CA VAL A 93 19.08 -8.73 -9.27
C VAL A 93 17.83 -9.53 -9.67
N VAL A 94 17.56 -10.58 -8.90
CA VAL A 94 16.39 -11.42 -9.13
C VAL A 94 15.17 -10.67 -8.59
N TYR A 95 14.53 -9.91 -9.44
CA TYR A 95 13.14 -9.49 -9.25
C TYR A 95 12.32 -10.11 -10.40
N SER A 96 11.20 -10.70 -10.05
CA SER A 96 10.41 -11.43 -11.02
C SER A 96 9.66 -10.48 -11.95
N THR A 97 10.25 -10.15 -13.09
CA THR A 97 9.50 -9.60 -14.22
C THR A 97 9.05 -10.69 -15.20
N ALA A 98 9.36 -11.94 -14.95
CA ALA A 98 9.40 -12.98 -15.97
C ALA A 98 8.12 -13.75 -16.30
N PRO A 99 7.07 -13.93 -15.46
CA PRO A 99 5.85 -14.58 -15.95
C PRO A 99 4.85 -13.64 -16.62
N ILE A 100 4.98 -12.32 -16.41
CA ILE A 100 3.99 -11.31 -16.83
C ILE A 100 3.79 -11.26 -18.33
N VAL A 101 4.85 -11.39 -19.10
CA VAL A 101 4.79 -11.21 -20.57
C VAL A 101 4.08 -12.38 -21.29
N LYS A 102 4.22 -13.60 -20.77
CA LYS A 102 3.58 -14.79 -21.37
C LYS A 102 2.07 -14.82 -21.10
N THR A 103 1.67 -14.45 -19.89
CA THR A 103 0.26 -14.44 -19.46
C THR A 103 -0.51 -13.27 -20.05
N LEU A 104 0.12 -12.10 -20.23
CA LEU A 104 -0.48 -10.93 -20.89
C LEU A 104 -0.88 -11.22 -22.34
N ARG A 105 -0.18 -12.10 -23.06
CA ARG A 105 -0.54 -12.49 -24.43
C ARG A 105 -1.80 -13.35 -24.49
N GLN A 106 -2.11 -14.11 -23.46
CA GLN A 106 -3.31 -14.97 -23.39
C GLN A 106 -4.57 -14.18 -22.98
N PHE A 107 -4.43 -13.10 -22.20
CA PHE A 107 -5.56 -12.25 -21.78
C PHE A 107 -5.97 -11.19 -22.82
N LYS A 108 -5.09 -10.84 -23.78
CA LYS A 108 -5.41 -9.85 -24.84
C LYS A 108 -6.51 -10.29 -25.82
N SER A 109 -6.96 -11.53 -25.77
CA SER A 109 -7.91 -12.06 -26.74
C SER A 109 -9.38 -12.05 -26.32
N GLY A 110 -9.79 -11.43 -25.22
CA GLY A 110 -11.17 -11.57 -24.82
C GLY A 110 -11.85 -10.50 -23.98
N HIS A 111 -11.13 -9.63 -23.28
CA HIS A 111 -11.77 -8.60 -22.46
C HIS A 111 -11.07 -7.25 -22.65
N SER A 112 -11.84 -6.29 -23.15
CA SER A 112 -11.48 -4.88 -23.12
C SER A 112 -11.10 -4.49 -21.71
N THR A 113 -9.82 -4.17 -21.48
CA THR A 113 -9.39 -3.49 -20.25
C THR A 113 -9.92 -2.06 -20.33
N HIS A 114 -11.18 -1.84 -19.99
CA HIS A 114 -11.61 -0.52 -19.60
C HIS A 114 -10.85 -0.17 -18.32
N LYS A 115 -9.75 0.60 -18.45
CA LYS A 115 -9.26 1.39 -17.33
C LYS A 115 -10.44 2.27 -16.95
N SER A 116 -10.98 2.08 -15.75
CA SER A 116 -11.96 3.02 -15.22
C SER A 116 -11.22 4.35 -15.07
N GLU A 117 -11.74 5.39 -15.70
CA GLU A 117 -11.19 6.74 -15.55
C GLU A 117 -11.59 7.25 -14.15
N HIS A 118 -10.72 7.02 -13.19
CA HIS A 118 -10.87 7.64 -11.88
C HIS A 118 -10.50 9.12 -11.97
N SER A 119 -11.31 9.97 -11.37
CA SER A 119 -10.99 11.39 -11.24
C SER A 119 -9.91 11.56 -10.18
N ILE A 120 -8.71 11.93 -10.59
CA ILE A 120 -7.60 12.22 -9.68
C ILE A 120 -7.92 13.47 -8.86
N MET A 121 -7.72 13.40 -7.55
CA MET A 121 -7.89 14.54 -6.65
C MET A 121 -6.70 15.47 -6.74
N GLY A 122 -6.96 16.76 -6.91
CA GLY A 122 -5.92 17.78 -6.93
C GLY A 122 -5.36 18.05 -5.52
N GLU A 123 -4.10 18.50 -5.45
CA GLU A 123 -3.41 18.77 -4.18
C GLU A 123 -4.16 19.77 -3.28
N ASN A 124 -4.79 20.80 -3.87
CA ASN A 124 -5.58 21.77 -3.10
C ASN A 124 -6.82 21.15 -2.45
N GLU A 125 -7.43 20.13 -3.09
CA GLU A 125 -8.55 19.37 -2.53
C GLU A 125 -8.05 18.45 -1.41
N LEU A 126 -6.90 17.79 -1.59
CA LEU A 126 -6.31 16.89 -0.61
C LEU A 126 -5.94 17.60 0.69
N ARG A 127 -5.46 18.83 0.64
CA ARG A 127 -5.12 19.62 1.84
C ARG A 127 -6.30 19.82 2.80
N LEU A 128 -7.53 19.72 2.34
CA LEU A 128 -8.72 19.79 3.20
C LEU A 128 -8.84 18.57 4.13
N TYR A 129 -8.20 17.46 3.78
CA TYR A 129 -8.28 16.17 4.47
C TYR A 129 -6.97 15.76 5.16
N ASP A 130 -5.89 16.48 4.89
CA ASP A 130 -4.55 16.24 5.46
C ASP A 130 -4.37 17.00 6.79
N VAL A 131 -5.38 16.97 7.65
CA VAL A 131 -5.30 17.61 8.96
C VAL A 131 -4.77 16.61 9.97
N ARG A 132 -3.52 16.78 10.37
CA ARG A 132 -2.85 15.94 11.35
C ARG A 132 -3.53 16.01 12.70
N SER A 133 -4.00 14.86 13.19
CA SER A 133 -4.48 14.70 14.57
C SER A 133 -4.26 13.25 14.96
N PHE A 134 -3.08 12.97 15.47
CA PHE A 134 -2.58 11.62 15.76
C PHE A 134 -3.34 10.87 16.86
N PRO A 135 -3.82 11.49 17.96
CA PRO A 135 -4.49 10.73 19.02
C PRO A 135 -5.64 9.87 18.55
N PHE A 136 -6.45 10.34 17.62
CA PHE A 136 -7.59 9.58 17.08
C PHE A 136 -7.16 8.33 16.29
N TRP A 137 -5.98 8.36 15.66
CA TRP A 137 -5.44 7.21 14.96
C TRP A 137 -4.82 6.20 15.92
N GLU A 138 -4.21 6.66 17.00
CA GLU A 138 -3.65 5.82 18.07
C GLU A 138 -4.75 5.04 18.78
N ASP A 139 -5.92 5.64 19.02
CA ASP A 139 -7.12 4.97 19.55
C ASP A 139 -7.59 3.82 18.64
N GLU A 140 -7.33 3.90 17.32
CA GLU A 140 -7.60 2.84 16.36
C GLU A 140 -6.47 1.80 16.24
N GLY A 141 -5.40 1.96 17.01
CA GLY A 141 -4.21 1.11 16.96
C GLY A 141 -3.31 1.39 15.75
N ILE A 142 -3.41 2.60 15.18
CA ILE A 142 -2.54 3.05 14.07
C ILE A 142 -1.54 4.06 14.62
N LEU A 143 -0.25 3.75 14.51
CA LEU A 143 0.82 4.64 14.95
C LEU A 143 0.81 5.95 14.16
N SER A 144 1.18 7.04 14.81
CA SER A 144 1.23 8.38 14.20
C SER A 144 2.06 8.42 12.92
N GLU A 145 3.22 7.74 12.92
CA GLU A 145 4.10 7.63 11.76
C GLU A 145 3.46 6.87 10.58
N THR A 146 2.71 5.80 10.88
CA THR A 146 1.95 5.06 9.87
C THR A 146 0.85 5.93 9.28
N ALA A 147 0.06 6.58 10.14
CA ALA A 147 -1.00 7.49 9.69
C ALA A 147 -0.44 8.62 8.81
N LEU A 148 0.72 9.17 9.18
CA LEU A 148 1.40 10.21 8.40
C LEU A 148 1.84 9.68 7.03
N ARG A 149 2.48 8.51 6.96
CA ARG A 149 2.96 7.88 5.73
C ARG A 149 1.81 7.61 4.73
N TRP A 150 0.66 7.18 5.24
CA TRP A 150 -0.54 6.97 4.45
C TRP A 150 -1.35 8.25 4.19
N ARG A 151 -0.85 9.42 4.64
CA ARG A 151 -1.55 10.72 4.56
C ARG A 151 -2.94 10.69 5.18
N CYS A 152 -3.12 9.86 6.18
CA CYS A 152 -4.36 9.82 6.95
C CYS A 152 -4.48 11.06 7.82
N GLY A 153 -5.68 11.60 7.90
CA GLY A 153 -5.95 12.84 8.63
C GLY A 153 -7.25 12.80 9.40
N VAL A 154 -7.74 13.98 9.76
CA VAL A 154 -9.01 14.18 10.46
C VAL A 154 -9.77 15.34 9.81
N ASP A 155 -10.99 15.08 9.40
CA ASP A 155 -11.94 16.12 9.06
C ASP A 155 -12.78 16.46 10.31
N ARG A 156 -12.39 17.55 10.99
CA ARG A 156 -13.05 17.98 12.23
C ARG A 156 -14.47 18.49 12.03
N TYR A 157 -14.77 19.03 10.85
CA TYR A 157 -16.08 19.54 10.55
C TYR A 157 -17.11 18.41 10.41
N ASN A 158 -16.72 17.34 9.71
CA ASN A 158 -17.56 16.17 9.51
C ASN A 158 -17.35 15.08 10.57
N GLN A 159 -16.51 15.33 11.56
CA GLN A 159 -16.18 14.40 12.66
C GLN A 159 -15.81 13.01 12.13
N CYS A 160 -14.79 12.94 11.29
CA CYS A 160 -14.33 11.66 10.76
C CYS A 160 -12.81 11.62 10.56
N LEU A 161 -12.25 10.42 10.68
CA LEU A 161 -10.91 10.11 10.21
C LEU A 161 -10.93 10.02 8.68
N THR A 162 -9.89 10.50 8.04
CA THR A 162 -9.79 10.51 6.58
C THR A 162 -8.66 9.60 6.10
N ILE A 163 -8.98 8.74 5.14
CA ILE A 163 -8.06 7.79 4.54
C ILE A 163 -8.06 8.06 3.02
N PRO A 164 -6.95 8.52 2.46
CA PRO A 164 -6.82 8.65 1.01
C PRO A 164 -6.94 7.28 0.32
N ILE A 165 -7.72 7.22 -0.74
CA ILE A 165 -7.84 6.04 -1.58
C ILE A 165 -6.95 6.22 -2.80
N TYR A 166 -5.97 5.36 -2.91
CA TYR A 166 -5.00 5.34 -4.00
C TYR A 166 -5.42 4.35 -5.07
N ASP A 167 -5.27 4.74 -6.34
CA ASP A 167 -5.35 3.82 -7.45
C ASP A 167 -4.06 2.98 -7.60
N GLN A 168 -4.00 2.15 -8.64
CA GLN A 168 -2.87 1.27 -8.91
C GLN A 168 -1.58 2.03 -9.27
N ASP A 169 -1.72 3.27 -9.74
CA ASP A 169 -0.61 4.14 -10.16
C ASP A 169 -0.18 5.09 -9.01
N GLY A 170 -0.81 5.02 -7.83
CA GLY A 170 -0.51 5.83 -6.65
C GLY A 170 -1.19 7.20 -6.63
N ASN A 171 -2.13 7.47 -7.54
CA ASN A 171 -2.90 8.70 -7.51
C ASN A 171 -4.00 8.63 -6.45
N VAL A 172 -4.26 9.71 -5.75
CA VAL A 172 -5.42 9.80 -4.86
C VAL A 172 -6.67 10.06 -5.67
N ILE A 173 -7.63 9.13 -5.58
CA ILE A 173 -8.88 9.17 -6.36
C ILE A 173 -10.11 9.43 -5.50
N ASN A 174 -10.01 9.23 -4.20
CA ASN A 174 -11.11 9.43 -3.25
C ASN A 174 -10.57 9.59 -1.83
N ILE A 175 -11.45 9.97 -0.92
CA ILE A 175 -11.21 9.92 0.53
C ILE A 175 -12.29 9.02 1.16
N LEU A 176 -11.84 8.02 1.90
CA LEU A 176 -12.69 7.22 2.77
C LEU A 176 -12.73 7.90 4.14
N CYS A 177 -13.91 8.17 4.63
CA CYS A 177 -14.16 8.80 5.93
C CYS A 177 -14.69 7.76 6.90
N ARG A 178 -14.02 7.60 8.04
CA ARG A 178 -14.50 6.80 9.16
C ARG A 178 -15.07 7.74 10.22
N THR A 179 -16.36 7.58 10.52
CA THR A 179 -17.02 8.45 11.49
C THR A 179 -16.40 8.33 12.89
N LEU A 180 -16.27 9.47 13.57
CA LEU A 180 -15.91 9.59 14.99
C LEU A 180 -17.15 9.80 15.87
N VAL A 181 -18.35 9.87 15.27
CA VAL A 181 -19.59 10.03 16.00
C VAL A 181 -19.85 8.76 16.81
N GLU A 182 -19.96 8.90 18.12
CA GLU A 182 -20.33 7.81 19.01
C GLU A 182 -21.73 7.29 18.68
N ASN A 183 -21.89 5.96 18.73
CA ASN A 183 -23.16 5.31 18.44
C ASN A 183 -23.78 5.70 17.07
N ALA A 184 -22.95 6.01 16.08
CA ALA A 184 -23.34 6.48 14.76
C ALA A 184 -24.43 5.60 14.10
N SER A 185 -24.38 4.28 14.30
CA SER A 185 -25.36 3.33 13.76
C SER A 185 -26.79 3.58 14.29
N GLN A 186 -26.94 4.08 15.52
CA GLN A 186 -28.26 4.41 16.09
C GLN A 186 -28.90 5.62 15.37
N PHE A 187 -28.07 6.46 14.76
CA PHE A 187 -28.49 7.62 13.97
C PHE A 187 -28.51 7.35 12.46
N GLY A 188 -28.37 6.08 12.05
CA GLY A 188 -28.30 5.71 10.64
C GLY A 188 -27.03 6.20 9.91
N ILE A 189 -26.01 6.61 10.66
CA ILE A 189 -24.73 7.07 10.08
C ILE A 189 -23.83 5.85 9.85
N PRO A 190 -23.41 5.60 8.59
CA PRO A 190 -22.49 4.50 8.29
C PRO A 190 -21.12 4.69 8.95
N LYS A 191 -20.50 3.59 9.37
CA LYS A 191 -19.15 3.61 9.93
C LYS A 191 -18.11 4.17 8.95
N TYR A 192 -18.29 3.89 7.64
CA TYR A 192 -17.43 4.35 6.56
C TYR A 192 -18.24 4.97 5.43
N ILE A 193 -17.78 6.11 4.90
CA ILE A 193 -18.42 6.84 3.79
C ILE A 193 -17.32 7.33 2.85
N TYR A 194 -17.46 7.05 1.55
CA TYR A 194 -16.63 7.67 0.52
C TYR A 194 -17.09 9.11 0.24
N ARG A 195 -16.17 10.05 0.09
CA ARG A 195 -16.50 11.45 -0.25
C ARG A 195 -17.11 11.60 -1.63
N LYS A 196 -16.68 10.78 -2.57
CA LYS A 196 -17.26 10.68 -3.91
C LYS A 196 -17.65 9.22 -4.15
N LYS A 197 -18.56 8.98 -5.09
CA LYS A 197 -18.88 7.61 -5.50
C LYS A 197 -17.58 6.95 -6.00
N LEU A 198 -17.21 5.83 -5.41
CA LEU A 198 -15.93 5.16 -5.73
C LEU A 198 -15.88 4.63 -7.17
N GLY A 199 -17.01 4.26 -7.74
CA GLY A 199 -17.06 3.65 -9.07
C GLY A 199 -16.60 2.19 -9.05
N THR A 200 -16.00 1.76 -10.14
CA THR A 200 -15.43 0.40 -10.27
C THR A 200 -14.14 0.30 -9.48
N VAL A 201 -14.02 -0.75 -8.66
CA VAL A 201 -12.78 -1.04 -7.90
C VAL A 201 -11.90 -1.95 -8.76
N ASP A 202 -10.99 -1.36 -9.52
CA ASP A 202 -10.01 -2.01 -10.40
C ASP A 202 -8.58 -1.85 -9.89
N PHE A 203 -8.42 -1.69 -8.60
CA PHE A 203 -7.17 -1.52 -7.88
C PHE A 203 -7.26 -2.21 -6.51
N PHE A 204 -6.10 -2.37 -5.86
CA PHE A 204 -6.01 -2.72 -4.44
C PHE A 204 -5.46 -1.53 -3.67
N TRP A 205 -6.08 -1.18 -2.56
CA TRP A 205 -5.52 -0.17 -1.68
C TRP A 205 -4.24 -0.69 -1.02
N GLY A 206 -3.17 0.07 -1.12
CA GLY A 206 -1.85 -0.31 -0.65
C GLY A 206 -0.97 -1.00 -1.70
N TRP A 207 -1.49 -1.32 -2.89
CA TRP A 207 -0.68 -1.98 -3.93
C TRP A 207 0.52 -1.12 -4.35
N TYR A 208 0.28 0.14 -4.67
CA TYR A 208 1.34 1.06 -5.09
C TYR A 208 2.44 1.19 -4.04
N GLN A 209 2.06 1.31 -2.77
CA GLN A 209 3.00 1.45 -1.67
C GLN A 209 3.81 0.17 -1.41
N HIS A 210 3.19 -1.00 -1.56
CA HIS A 210 3.75 -2.30 -1.21
C HIS A 210 4.23 -3.13 -2.42
N GLN A 211 4.15 -2.61 -3.65
CA GLN A 211 4.41 -3.38 -4.87
C GLN A 211 5.79 -4.06 -4.89
N PHE A 212 6.80 -3.43 -4.29
CA PHE A 212 8.15 -3.98 -4.24
C PHE A 212 8.27 -5.13 -3.26
N ASP A 213 7.67 -4.99 -2.09
CA ASP A 213 7.64 -6.06 -1.08
C ASP A 213 6.79 -7.24 -1.53
N ILE A 214 5.71 -6.98 -2.27
CA ILE A 214 4.88 -8.02 -2.92
C ILE A 214 5.74 -8.85 -3.88
N VAL A 215 6.52 -8.19 -4.73
CA VAL A 215 7.39 -8.86 -5.71
C VAL A 215 8.52 -9.59 -5.00
N ASP A 216 9.19 -8.97 -4.04
CA ASP A 216 10.32 -9.54 -3.31
C ASP A 216 9.90 -10.78 -2.50
N LYS A 217 8.80 -10.69 -1.76
CA LYS A 217 8.23 -11.80 -0.98
C LYS A 217 7.50 -12.83 -1.85
N HIS A 218 7.29 -12.54 -3.12
CA HIS A 218 6.52 -13.35 -4.06
C HIS A 218 5.13 -13.74 -3.51
N GLN A 219 4.56 -12.86 -2.72
CA GLN A 219 3.33 -13.11 -1.98
C GLN A 219 2.55 -11.82 -1.74
N VAL A 220 1.22 -11.91 -1.87
CA VAL A 220 0.26 -10.84 -1.51
C VAL A 220 -0.60 -11.33 -0.36
N ILE A 221 -0.80 -10.50 0.66
CA ILE A 221 -1.79 -10.72 1.72
C ILE A 221 -3.01 -9.86 1.42
N LEU A 222 -4.14 -10.49 1.15
CA LEU A 222 -5.42 -9.82 0.91
C LEU A 222 -6.20 -9.69 2.21
N VAL A 223 -6.56 -8.45 2.54
CA VAL A 223 -7.47 -8.10 3.64
C VAL A 223 -8.63 -7.25 3.11
N GLU A 224 -9.66 -7.01 3.93
CA GLU A 224 -10.82 -6.24 3.46
C GLU A 224 -10.58 -4.73 3.48
N GLY A 225 -10.01 -4.20 4.55
CA GLY A 225 -9.98 -2.76 4.81
C GLY A 225 -8.60 -2.15 4.96
N CYS A 226 -8.54 -0.84 4.73
CA CYS A 226 -7.31 -0.03 4.82
C CYS A 226 -6.63 -0.13 6.20
N LYS A 227 -7.42 -0.16 7.28
CA LYS A 227 -6.89 -0.21 8.66
C LYS A 227 -6.09 -1.49 8.90
N SER A 228 -6.54 -2.62 8.36
CA SER A 228 -5.83 -3.89 8.45
C SER A 228 -4.48 -3.83 7.72
N VAL A 229 -4.43 -3.21 6.54
CA VAL A 229 -3.16 -3.01 5.81
C VAL A 229 -2.19 -2.16 6.63
N MET A 230 -2.62 -1.04 7.19
CA MET A 230 -1.78 -0.18 8.03
C MET A 230 -1.24 -0.91 9.26
N LYS A 231 -2.06 -1.71 9.94
CA LYS A 231 -1.61 -2.53 11.07
C LYS A 231 -0.60 -3.60 10.65
N LEU A 232 -0.84 -4.25 9.53
CA LEU A 232 0.07 -5.25 8.98
C LEU A 232 1.43 -4.65 8.63
N GLU A 233 1.46 -3.47 8.03
CA GLU A 233 2.68 -2.74 7.76
C GLU A 233 3.45 -2.45 9.06
N GLN A 234 2.78 -2.00 10.13
CA GLN A 234 3.40 -1.79 11.45
C GLN A 234 4.03 -3.06 12.03
N TRP A 235 3.55 -4.23 11.63
CA TRP A 235 4.07 -5.53 12.05
C TRP A 235 5.11 -6.13 11.10
N GLY A 236 5.47 -5.41 10.01
CA GLY A 236 6.47 -5.83 9.01
C GLY A 236 5.90 -6.70 7.90
N TYR A 237 4.58 -6.66 7.70
CA TYR A 237 3.90 -7.34 6.58
C TYR A 237 3.61 -6.34 5.45
N ASP A 238 4.68 -5.78 4.86
CA ASP A 238 4.62 -4.75 3.81
C ASP A 238 4.18 -5.30 2.44
N ASN A 239 3.57 -6.47 2.41
CA ASN A 239 2.99 -7.10 1.22
C ASN A 239 1.46 -7.28 1.36
N ALA A 240 0.83 -6.55 2.28
CA ALA A 240 -0.60 -6.58 2.49
C ALA A 240 -1.31 -5.52 1.63
N VAL A 241 -2.48 -5.86 1.09
CA VAL A 241 -3.34 -4.94 0.32
C VAL A 241 -4.81 -5.17 0.65
N ALA A 242 -5.63 -4.12 0.51
CA ALA A 242 -7.06 -4.22 0.78
C ALA A 242 -7.88 -4.31 -0.51
N VAL A 243 -8.87 -5.23 -0.51
CA VAL A 243 -9.86 -5.35 -1.58
C VAL A 243 -10.92 -4.26 -1.54
N LEU A 244 -11.12 -3.59 -0.40
CA LEU A 244 -12.14 -2.58 -0.12
C LEU A 244 -13.60 -3.07 -0.21
N THR A 245 -13.78 -4.37 -0.30
CA THR A 245 -15.07 -5.08 -0.36
C THR A 245 -14.96 -6.36 0.47
N SER A 246 -16.05 -7.12 0.59
CA SER A 246 -16.04 -8.44 1.25
C SER A 246 -15.66 -9.60 0.31
N HIS A 247 -15.25 -9.31 -0.92
CA HIS A 247 -14.90 -10.34 -1.92
C HIS A 247 -13.90 -9.78 -2.93
N LEU A 248 -13.21 -10.67 -3.65
CA LEU A 248 -12.32 -10.30 -4.74
C LEU A 248 -13.13 -9.85 -5.97
N GLY A 249 -12.97 -8.60 -6.37
CA GLY A 249 -13.68 -8.04 -7.53
C GLY A 249 -13.18 -8.60 -8.88
N ASP A 250 -14.07 -8.62 -9.88
CA ASP A 250 -13.73 -9.07 -11.25
C ASP A 250 -12.59 -8.25 -11.87
N HIS A 251 -12.53 -6.95 -11.58
CA HIS A 251 -11.49 -6.06 -12.10
C HIS A 251 -10.18 -6.13 -11.31
N GLN A 252 -10.21 -6.67 -10.09
CA GLN A 252 -9.01 -6.90 -9.26
C GLN A 252 -8.32 -8.22 -9.60
N LEU A 253 -9.09 -9.24 -10.01
CA LEU A 253 -8.56 -10.56 -10.36
C LEU A 253 -7.39 -10.51 -11.38
N PRO A 254 -7.46 -9.74 -12.48
CA PRO A 254 -6.35 -9.64 -13.44
C PRO A 254 -5.05 -9.11 -12.84
N ILE A 255 -5.12 -8.24 -11.85
CA ILE A 255 -3.94 -7.68 -11.17
C ILE A 255 -3.17 -8.79 -10.45
N LEU A 256 -3.87 -9.63 -9.69
CA LEU A 256 -3.27 -10.77 -8.99
C LEU A 256 -2.72 -11.82 -9.96
N VAL A 257 -3.45 -12.11 -11.02
CA VAL A 257 -2.97 -13.04 -12.06
C VAL A 257 -1.69 -12.50 -12.73
N GLN A 258 -1.64 -11.20 -13.01
CA GLN A 258 -0.48 -10.56 -13.62
C GLN A 258 0.73 -10.49 -12.68
N SER A 259 0.50 -10.36 -11.37
CA SER A 259 1.60 -10.35 -10.40
C SER A 259 2.36 -11.68 -10.34
N GLY A 260 1.70 -12.79 -10.66
CA GLY A 260 2.26 -14.13 -10.54
C GLY A 260 2.58 -14.56 -9.11
N CYS A 261 2.23 -13.76 -8.12
CA CYS A 261 2.53 -14.02 -6.72
C CYS A 261 1.54 -15.00 -6.08
N ASP A 262 1.97 -15.69 -5.05
CA ASP A 262 1.08 -16.45 -4.17
C ASP A 262 0.16 -15.48 -3.41
N VAL A 263 -1.07 -15.90 -3.16
CA VAL A 263 -2.06 -15.05 -2.50
C VAL A 263 -2.48 -15.68 -1.18
N VAL A 264 -2.40 -14.89 -0.10
CA VAL A 264 -2.87 -15.26 1.23
C VAL A 264 -4.11 -14.42 1.55
N VAL A 265 -5.25 -15.06 1.67
CA VAL A 265 -6.53 -14.38 1.96
C VAL A 265 -6.81 -14.43 3.44
N MET A 266 -7.01 -13.25 4.03
CA MET A 266 -7.34 -13.08 5.44
C MET A 266 -8.47 -12.05 5.57
N PHE A 267 -9.67 -12.49 5.21
CA PHE A 267 -10.88 -11.69 5.30
C PHE A 267 -11.48 -11.78 6.73
N ASP A 268 -12.41 -10.90 7.01
CA ASP A 268 -13.10 -10.85 8.29
C ASP A 268 -13.87 -12.14 8.57
N HIS A 269 -14.19 -12.41 9.82
CA HIS A 269 -14.72 -13.70 10.25
C HIS A 269 -16.05 -14.08 9.58
N ASP A 270 -16.89 -13.10 9.30
CA ASP A 270 -18.23 -13.27 8.69
C ASP A 270 -18.17 -13.56 7.18
N VAL A 271 -17.02 -13.38 6.53
CA VAL A 271 -16.82 -13.67 5.10
C VAL A 271 -16.31 -15.10 4.89
N ASP A 272 -16.95 -15.83 3.99
CA ASP A 272 -16.50 -17.17 3.59
C ASP A 272 -15.72 -17.13 2.27
N PRO A 273 -14.37 -17.09 2.31
CA PRO A 273 -13.56 -17.00 1.10
C PRO A 273 -13.63 -18.22 0.19
N TYR A 274 -14.11 -19.36 0.70
CA TYR A 274 -14.30 -20.56 -0.12
C TYR A 274 -15.45 -20.44 -1.13
N LYS A 275 -16.39 -19.49 -0.90
CA LYS A 275 -17.51 -19.18 -1.79
C LYS A 275 -17.21 -18.06 -2.79
N ASP A 276 -16.04 -17.42 -2.68
CA ASP A 276 -15.63 -16.37 -3.59
C ASP A 276 -15.26 -16.95 -4.96
N GLU A 277 -16.06 -16.64 -5.97
CA GLU A 277 -15.89 -17.18 -7.33
C GLU A 277 -14.56 -16.74 -7.96
N ASN A 278 -14.09 -15.54 -7.66
CA ASN A 278 -12.84 -15.02 -8.20
C ASN A 278 -11.62 -15.66 -7.53
N LEU A 279 -11.69 -15.98 -6.25
CA LEU A 279 -10.66 -16.80 -5.59
C LEU A 279 -10.64 -18.21 -6.16
N GLN A 280 -11.81 -18.81 -6.48
CA GLN A 280 -11.89 -20.10 -7.15
C GLN A 280 -11.33 -20.08 -8.58
N ARG A 281 -11.41 -18.94 -9.27
CA ARG A 281 -10.76 -18.72 -10.58
C ARG A 281 -9.26 -18.51 -10.43
N LEU A 282 -8.84 -17.72 -9.45
CA LEU A 282 -7.44 -17.33 -9.19
C LEU A 282 -6.55 -18.55 -8.90
N LYS A 283 -7.05 -19.56 -8.17
CA LYS A 283 -6.27 -20.78 -7.84
C LYS A 283 -5.76 -21.57 -9.06
N ARG A 284 -6.27 -21.27 -10.26
CA ARG A 284 -5.78 -21.86 -11.52
C ARG A 284 -4.47 -21.22 -12.01
N PHE A 285 -4.11 -20.07 -11.47
CA PHE A 285 -2.98 -19.25 -11.92
C PHE A 285 -1.86 -19.16 -10.90
N CYS A 286 -2.19 -19.17 -9.61
CA CYS A 286 -1.24 -19.10 -8.52
C CYS A 286 -1.72 -19.89 -7.30
N ARG A 287 -0.86 -20.06 -6.30
CA ARG A 287 -1.27 -20.68 -5.03
C ARG A 287 -2.08 -19.67 -4.22
N VAL A 288 -3.27 -20.07 -3.83
CA VAL A 288 -4.15 -19.28 -2.97
C VAL A 288 -4.25 -19.98 -1.62
N TYR A 289 -3.91 -19.27 -0.56
CA TYR A 289 -4.02 -19.75 0.81
C TYR A 289 -5.15 -19.03 1.51
N ILE A 290 -5.96 -19.75 2.26
CA ILE A 290 -7.03 -19.21 3.07
C ILE A 290 -6.64 -19.29 4.53
N CYS A 291 -6.68 -18.15 5.20
CA CYS A 291 -6.54 -18.02 6.64
C CYS A 291 -7.94 -17.95 7.26
N ARG A 292 -8.22 -18.79 8.22
CA ARG A 292 -9.46 -18.75 9.03
C ARG A 292 -9.15 -18.95 10.49
N ASP A 293 -9.82 -18.18 11.31
CA ASP A 293 -9.84 -18.42 12.74
C ASP A 293 -10.68 -19.68 13.01
N LYS A 294 -10.02 -20.75 13.47
CA LYS A 294 -10.64 -22.01 13.85
C LYS A 294 -10.77 -22.18 15.36
N ASP A 295 -10.01 -21.37 16.07
CA ASP A 295 -9.86 -21.49 17.51
C ASP A 295 -10.74 -20.50 18.26
N GLY A 296 -11.54 -19.68 17.52
CA GLY A 296 -12.41 -18.68 18.09
C GLY A 296 -11.65 -17.53 18.76
N LEU A 297 -10.51 -17.14 18.20
CA LEU A 297 -9.66 -16.07 18.72
C LEU A 297 -10.21 -14.68 18.40
N THR A 298 -11.12 -14.57 17.44
CA THR A 298 -11.74 -13.34 16.97
C THR A 298 -13.25 -13.36 17.22
N SER A 299 -13.86 -12.21 17.45
CA SER A 299 -15.32 -12.08 17.48
C SER A 299 -15.90 -12.06 16.06
N GLU A 300 -17.21 -12.31 15.92
CA GLU A 300 -17.89 -12.40 14.61
C GLU A 300 -17.68 -11.21 13.65
N LYS A 301 -17.39 -10.03 14.18
CA LYS A 301 -17.22 -8.79 13.40
C LYS A 301 -15.81 -8.22 13.43
N ASP A 302 -14.87 -8.95 14.02
CA ASP A 302 -13.51 -8.48 14.11
C ASP A 302 -12.66 -9.01 12.96
N SER A 303 -11.85 -8.13 12.40
CA SER A 303 -10.73 -8.54 11.56
C SER A 303 -9.66 -9.23 12.42
N PRO A 304 -8.97 -10.26 11.94
CA PRO A 304 -7.82 -10.82 12.62
C PRO A 304 -6.79 -9.76 13.06
N CYS A 305 -6.68 -8.68 12.30
CA CYS A 305 -5.80 -7.55 12.61
C CYS A 305 -6.30 -6.68 13.79
N ASP A 306 -7.59 -6.71 14.12
CA ASP A 306 -8.13 -5.95 15.25
C ASP A 306 -7.84 -6.61 16.60
N CYS A 307 -7.58 -7.92 16.60
CA CYS A 307 -7.27 -8.71 17.80
C CYS A 307 -5.77 -8.73 18.15
N GLY A 308 -4.94 -7.98 17.43
CA GLY A 308 -3.52 -7.84 17.69
C GLY A 308 -2.62 -8.82 16.93
N ARG A 309 -1.32 -8.54 16.95
CA ARG A 309 -0.30 -9.25 16.18
C ARG A 309 -0.25 -10.75 16.46
N ASP A 310 -0.29 -11.13 17.73
CA ASP A 310 -0.18 -12.54 18.13
C ASP A 310 -1.34 -13.38 17.58
N VAL A 311 -2.55 -12.83 17.57
CA VAL A 311 -3.74 -13.49 17.03
C VAL A 311 -3.61 -13.62 15.50
N PHE A 312 -3.23 -12.54 14.83
CA PHE A 312 -2.98 -12.54 13.41
C PHE A 312 -1.95 -13.61 13.01
N GLU A 313 -0.80 -13.68 13.70
CA GLU A 313 0.27 -14.64 13.38
C GLU A 313 -0.17 -16.10 13.61
N LYS A 314 -0.97 -16.37 14.65
CA LYS A 314 -1.56 -17.70 14.87
C LYS A 314 -2.49 -18.11 13.73
N ILE A 315 -3.34 -17.18 13.28
CA ILE A 315 -4.27 -17.45 12.17
C ILE A 315 -3.47 -17.64 10.87
N LEU A 316 -2.47 -16.82 10.62
CA LEU A 316 -1.58 -16.91 9.44
C LEU A 316 -0.81 -18.25 9.41
N ALA A 317 -0.32 -18.72 10.55
CA ALA A 317 0.38 -20.01 10.66
C ALA A 317 -0.52 -21.21 10.29
N ASN A 318 -1.83 -21.07 10.48
CA ASN A 318 -2.83 -22.10 10.19
C ASN A 318 -3.41 -22.00 8.76
N LYS A 319 -2.80 -21.19 7.87
CA LYS A 319 -3.26 -21.03 6.48
C LYS A 319 -3.33 -22.36 5.74
N LYS A 320 -4.37 -22.54 4.93
CA LYS A 320 -4.59 -23.74 4.11
C LYS A 320 -4.68 -23.36 2.63
N ILE A 321 -4.09 -24.19 1.79
CA ILE A 321 -4.21 -24.02 0.34
C ILE A 321 -5.66 -24.22 -0.12
N LEU A 322 -6.16 -23.33 -0.95
CA LEU A 322 -7.47 -23.46 -1.59
C LEU A 322 -7.38 -24.50 -2.70
N ARG A 323 -8.07 -25.64 -2.49
CA ARG A 323 -8.10 -26.78 -3.41
C ARG A 323 -9.26 -26.71 -4.38
#